data_5730f39dbdf454e98cb25c33b860ccb2
#
_entry.id   5730f39dbdf454e98cb25c33b860ccb2
#
_cell.length_a   1.000
_cell.length_b   1.000
_cell.length_c   1.000
_cell.angle_alpha   90.00
_cell.angle_beta   90.00
_cell.angle_gamma   90.00
#
_symmetry.space_group_name_H-M   'P 1'
#
loop_
_entity.id
_entity.type
_entity.pdbx_description
1 polymer ?
#
loop_
_entity_poly.entity_id
_entity_poly.type
_entity_poly.pdbx_seq_one_letter_code
_entity_poly.pdbx_strand_id
1 'polypeptide(L)'
;MQGEDPFDQGAGSILRQPKAVWATAGASVVAFMGIGLVDPILPSIAKGLEATPSQVSLLFTSYFLITAVAMLVTGFVSSRMGGRKTLLAGLALVVVFAALSGTSTSVGELVGFRAGWGLGNALFVSTSLAVIVGAAAGGSAAAILLYESALGLGMACGPLLGALLGDASWRYPFFGTAALMAIGFICITAFLKEQPRPARKTSLLDPVKALGHGGLASVAASAFFYNYAFFTILAFTPFVLDMTPYRSGAVFFAWGLLLAVFSVLVAPRLQKRFGSLKVLGASLLLLAVDLLVLGYGNHTAAIVCTIVSGAFIGMNNTVYTELALGVSDAPRPVASAGYNFVRWFAAAAAPYLAPKIEEWSDIHVPFVVAAIAAVVGALVVWARRSALTHEAEALEPKHATEDGVAAFAD
;
A
#
# COMPACT_ATOMS: atom_id res chain seq x y z
N MET A 1 31.59 19.63 -20.09
CA MET A 1 30.15 19.37 -20.05
C MET A 1 29.87 18.79 -18.67
N GLN A 2 29.39 19.63 -17.76
CA GLN A 2 28.95 19.22 -16.44
C GLN A 2 27.61 18.48 -16.64
N GLY A 3 27.58 17.19 -16.31
CA GLY A 3 26.37 16.42 -16.30
C GLY A 3 25.45 16.95 -15.20
N GLU A 4 24.36 17.62 -15.58
CA GLU A 4 23.30 17.97 -14.67
C GLU A 4 22.73 16.68 -14.05
N ASP A 5 22.69 16.64 -12.74
CA ASP A 5 22.17 15.51 -11.97
C ASP A 5 20.67 15.35 -12.31
N PRO A 6 20.20 14.17 -12.79
CA PRO A 6 18.79 13.97 -13.11
C PRO A 6 17.83 14.26 -11.94
N PHE A 7 18.35 14.28 -10.71
CA PHE A 7 17.59 14.63 -9.51
C PHE A 7 17.35 16.14 -9.35
N ASP A 8 18.24 17.00 -9.88
CA ASP A 8 18.06 18.45 -9.80
C ASP A 8 16.96 18.96 -10.74
N GLN A 9 16.78 18.33 -11.90
CA GLN A 9 15.66 18.64 -12.80
C GLN A 9 14.31 18.13 -12.27
N GLY A 10 14.27 17.01 -11.52
CA GLY A 10 13.08 16.45 -10.90
C GLY A 10 12.56 17.27 -9.71
N ALA A 11 13.42 17.73 -8.82
CA ALA A 11 13.02 18.42 -7.59
C ALA A 11 12.38 19.79 -7.87
N GLY A 12 12.89 20.56 -8.83
CA GLY A 12 12.31 21.86 -9.24
C GLY A 12 10.94 21.71 -9.91
N SER A 13 10.69 20.59 -10.59
CA SER A 13 9.42 20.24 -11.24
C SER A 13 8.34 19.79 -10.25
N ILE A 14 8.70 19.09 -9.16
CA ILE A 14 7.76 18.61 -8.15
C ILE A 14 7.04 19.77 -7.46
N LEU A 15 7.73 20.84 -7.09
CA LEU A 15 7.16 21.98 -6.38
C LEU A 15 6.26 22.87 -7.25
N ARG A 16 6.34 22.77 -8.58
CA ARG A 16 5.57 23.59 -9.52
C ARG A 16 4.36 22.88 -10.13
N GLN A 17 3.85 21.86 -9.46
CA GLN A 17 2.70 21.09 -9.95
C GLN A 17 1.39 21.88 -9.89
N PRO A 18 0.43 21.60 -10.81
CA PRO A 18 -0.90 22.18 -10.78
C PRO A 18 -1.65 21.91 -9.47
N LYS A 19 -2.58 22.80 -9.10
CA LYS A 19 -3.40 22.65 -7.88
C LYS A 19 -4.17 21.31 -7.84
N ALA A 20 -4.60 20.80 -8.99
CA ALA A 20 -5.26 19.51 -9.12
C ALA A 20 -4.37 18.34 -8.70
N VAL A 21 -3.08 18.39 -9.04
CA VAL A 21 -2.08 17.38 -8.67
C VAL A 21 -1.84 17.41 -7.16
N TRP A 22 -1.67 18.59 -6.58
CA TRP A 22 -1.51 18.75 -5.13
C TRP A 22 -2.75 18.32 -4.34
N ALA A 23 -3.96 18.63 -4.83
CA ALA A 23 -5.20 18.19 -4.21
C ALA A 23 -5.33 16.66 -4.22
N THR A 24 -4.98 16.02 -5.35
CA THR A 24 -5.03 14.55 -5.46
C THR A 24 -3.94 13.89 -4.63
N ALA A 25 -2.71 14.42 -4.64
CA ALA A 25 -1.62 13.90 -3.82
C ALA A 25 -1.91 14.06 -2.32
N GLY A 26 -2.43 15.21 -1.88
CA GLY A 26 -2.86 15.42 -0.49
C GLY A 26 -3.96 14.44 -0.05
N ALA A 27 -4.96 14.19 -0.90
CA ALA A 27 -5.96 13.18 -0.63
C ALA A 27 -5.38 11.76 -0.62
N SER A 28 -4.34 11.48 -1.43
CA SER A 28 -3.62 10.21 -1.41
C SER A 28 -2.86 10.00 -0.10
N VAL A 29 -2.23 11.06 0.46
CA VAL A 29 -1.63 10.99 1.81
C VAL A 29 -2.67 10.53 2.83
N VAL A 30 -3.87 11.13 2.84
CA VAL A 30 -4.93 10.78 3.78
C VAL A 30 -5.47 9.37 3.54
N ALA A 31 -5.57 8.92 2.28
CA ALA A 31 -6.00 7.57 1.94
C ALA A 31 -5.03 6.50 2.49
N PHE A 32 -3.72 6.72 2.31
CA PHE A 32 -2.69 5.82 2.84
C PHE A 32 -2.55 5.92 4.36
N MET A 33 -2.75 7.10 4.93
CA MET A 33 -2.81 7.32 6.37
C MET A 33 -3.93 6.48 7.02
N GLY A 34 -5.08 6.34 6.34
CA GLY A 34 -6.21 5.52 6.80
C GLY A 34 -5.91 4.03 6.93
N ILE A 35 -4.79 3.54 6.36
CA ILE A 35 -4.31 2.16 6.53
C ILE A 35 -3.69 2.01 7.92
N GLY A 36 -2.68 2.81 8.24
CA GLY A 36 -1.92 2.71 9.49
C GLY A 36 -2.55 3.42 10.71
N LEU A 37 -3.61 4.18 10.49
CA LEU A 37 -4.31 4.93 11.53
C LEU A 37 -4.92 4.04 12.62
N VAL A 38 -5.32 2.82 12.28
CA VAL A 38 -6.03 1.90 13.18
C VAL A 38 -5.05 1.08 14.02
N ASP A 39 -3.81 0.87 13.55
CA ASP A 39 -2.84 -0.01 14.20
C ASP A 39 -2.64 0.32 15.70
N PRO A 40 -2.32 1.56 16.09
CA PRO A 40 -2.04 1.88 17.50
C PRO A 40 -3.30 1.88 18.39
N ILE A 41 -4.50 1.93 17.82
CA ILE A 41 -5.76 1.99 18.56
C ILE A 41 -6.52 0.66 18.62
N LEU A 42 -6.00 -0.39 17.97
CA LEU A 42 -6.62 -1.73 18.00
C LEU A 42 -6.94 -2.23 19.41
N PRO A 43 -6.02 -2.17 20.38
CA PRO A 43 -6.32 -2.59 21.74
C PRO A 43 -7.42 -1.74 22.40
N SER A 44 -7.46 -0.43 22.09
CA SER A 44 -8.50 0.47 22.60
C SER A 44 -9.88 0.17 22.00
N ILE A 45 -9.94 -0.20 20.72
CA ILE A 45 -11.17 -0.68 20.05
C ILE A 45 -11.63 -1.99 20.69
N ALA A 46 -10.72 -2.95 20.88
CA ALA A 46 -11.02 -4.23 21.50
C ALA A 46 -11.64 -4.04 22.89
N LYS A 47 -11.04 -3.21 23.71
CA LYS A 47 -11.56 -2.85 25.05
C LYS A 47 -12.89 -2.10 24.98
N GLY A 48 -13.02 -1.12 24.08
CA GLY A 48 -14.20 -0.27 23.97
C GLY A 48 -15.44 -0.97 23.41
N LEU A 49 -15.27 -2.05 22.67
CA LEU A 49 -16.36 -2.87 22.10
C LEU A 49 -16.46 -4.27 22.73
N GLU A 50 -15.73 -4.51 23.84
CA GLU A 50 -15.69 -5.82 24.55
C GLU A 50 -15.40 -6.99 23.61
N ALA A 51 -14.43 -6.82 22.72
CA ALA A 51 -14.12 -7.73 21.63
C ALA A 51 -12.75 -8.38 21.80
N THR A 52 -12.58 -9.59 21.27
CA THR A 52 -11.28 -10.27 21.22
C THR A 52 -10.37 -9.64 20.17
N PRO A 53 -9.02 -9.77 20.29
CA PRO A 53 -8.08 -9.34 19.26
C PRO A 53 -8.40 -9.90 17.88
N SER A 54 -8.81 -11.18 17.80
CA SER A 54 -9.24 -11.85 16.57
C SER A 54 -10.45 -11.18 15.93
N GLN A 55 -11.45 -10.78 16.73
CA GLN A 55 -12.64 -10.08 16.23
C GLN A 55 -12.31 -8.69 15.72
N VAL A 56 -11.47 -7.93 16.43
CA VAL A 56 -11.08 -6.57 16.01
C VAL A 56 -10.20 -6.60 14.78
N SER A 57 -9.36 -7.60 14.61
CA SER A 57 -8.53 -7.77 13.41
C SER A 57 -9.34 -7.98 12.13
N LEU A 58 -10.62 -8.38 12.22
CA LEU A 58 -11.54 -8.43 11.08
C LEU A 58 -11.77 -7.06 10.42
N LEU A 59 -11.49 -5.98 11.11
CA LEU A 59 -11.49 -4.61 10.56
C LEU A 59 -10.53 -4.48 9.37
N PHE A 60 -9.33 -5.06 9.49
CA PHE A 60 -8.36 -5.10 8.40
C PHE A 60 -8.76 -6.10 7.33
N THR A 61 -9.17 -7.30 7.74
CA THR A 61 -9.58 -8.36 6.82
C THR A 61 -10.70 -7.89 5.91
N SER A 62 -11.77 -7.30 6.44
CA SER A 62 -12.89 -6.81 5.64
C SER A 62 -12.47 -5.68 4.70
N TYR A 63 -11.71 -4.72 5.20
CA TYR A 63 -11.20 -3.61 4.43
C TYR A 63 -10.30 -4.06 3.28
N PHE A 64 -9.30 -4.90 3.54
CA PHE A 64 -8.35 -5.35 2.52
C PHE A 64 -8.96 -6.34 1.54
N LEU A 65 -9.86 -7.23 1.99
CA LEU A 65 -10.54 -8.17 1.12
C LEU A 65 -11.42 -7.45 0.08
N ILE A 66 -12.24 -6.50 0.56
CA ILE A 66 -13.08 -5.71 -0.35
C ILE A 66 -12.21 -4.82 -1.24
N THR A 67 -11.13 -4.23 -0.70
CA THR A 67 -10.16 -3.47 -1.52
C THR A 67 -9.56 -4.34 -2.62
N ALA A 68 -9.12 -5.56 -2.31
CA ALA A 68 -8.56 -6.49 -3.29
C ALA A 68 -9.52 -6.79 -4.44
N VAL A 69 -10.73 -7.22 -4.10
CA VAL A 69 -11.75 -7.56 -5.10
C VAL A 69 -12.16 -6.34 -5.92
N ALA A 70 -12.34 -5.18 -5.26
CA ALA A 70 -12.73 -3.95 -5.92
C ALA A 70 -11.64 -3.43 -6.88
N MET A 71 -10.35 -3.67 -6.60
CA MET A 71 -9.28 -3.30 -7.53
C MET A 71 -9.37 -3.98 -8.89
N LEU A 72 -9.86 -5.22 -8.95
CA LEU A 72 -10.11 -5.90 -10.24
C LEU A 72 -11.18 -5.16 -11.07
N VAL A 73 -12.13 -4.52 -10.39
CA VAL A 73 -13.28 -3.86 -11.03
C VAL A 73 -12.98 -2.39 -11.31
N THR A 74 -12.04 -1.77 -10.62
CA THR A 74 -11.79 -0.33 -10.70
C THR A 74 -11.42 0.11 -12.13
N GLY A 75 -10.57 -0.63 -12.83
CA GLY A 75 -10.22 -0.33 -14.22
C GLY A 75 -11.43 -0.35 -15.17
N PHE A 76 -12.34 -1.31 -14.95
CA PHE A 76 -13.62 -1.38 -15.70
C PHE A 76 -14.50 -0.16 -15.42
N VAL A 77 -14.63 0.26 -14.16
CA VAL A 77 -15.42 1.43 -13.75
C VAL A 77 -14.79 2.72 -14.31
N SER A 78 -13.49 2.91 -14.08
CA SER A 78 -12.76 4.11 -14.47
C SER A 78 -12.75 4.32 -16.00
N SER A 79 -12.61 3.24 -16.79
CA SER A 79 -12.66 3.34 -18.25
C SER A 79 -14.03 3.76 -18.81
N ARG A 80 -15.12 3.62 -18.04
CA ARG A 80 -16.49 3.99 -18.42
C ARG A 80 -16.95 5.32 -17.85
N MET A 81 -16.72 5.53 -16.55
CA MET A 81 -17.13 6.75 -15.84
C MET A 81 -16.14 7.91 -16.00
N GLY A 82 -14.87 7.59 -16.33
CA GLY A 82 -13.75 8.54 -16.34
C GLY A 82 -13.06 8.65 -14.96
N GLY A 83 -11.76 8.99 -15.00
CA GLY A 83 -10.91 9.01 -13.79
C GLY A 83 -11.43 9.94 -12.69
N ARG A 84 -11.82 11.17 -13.02
CA ARG A 84 -12.34 12.15 -12.05
C ARG A 84 -13.58 11.64 -11.31
N LYS A 85 -14.57 11.10 -12.01
CA LYS A 85 -15.81 10.61 -11.39
C LYS A 85 -15.56 9.39 -10.51
N THR A 86 -14.70 8.47 -10.97
CA THR A 86 -14.32 7.26 -10.18
C THR A 86 -13.60 7.65 -8.88
N LEU A 87 -12.66 8.59 -8.97
CA LEU A 87 -11.91 9.10 -7.84
C LEU A 87 -12.81 9.80 -6.82
N LEU A 88 -13.72 10.67 -7.27
CA LEU A 88 -14.70 11.36 -6.40
C LEU A 88 -15.70 10.37 -5.78
N ALA A 89 -16.16 9.37 -6.52
CA ALA A 89 -17.02 8.31 -5.96
C ALA A 89 -16.29 7.54 -4.86
N GLY A 90 -15.00 7.18 -5.09
CA GLY A 90 -14.17 6.55 -4.07
C GLY A 90 -14.03 7.40 -2.81
N LEU A 91 -13.72 8.70 -2.97
CA LEU A 91 -13.61 9.64 -1.84
C LEU A 91 -14.93 9.78 -1.06
N ALA A 92 -16.06 9.91 -1.76
CA ALA A 92 -17.37 10.01 -1.12
C ALA A 92 -17.67 8.78 -0.26
N LEU A 93 -17.37 7.56 -0.78
CA LEU A 93 -17.50 6.33 -0.01
C LEU A 93 -16.60 6.33 1.22
N VAL A 94 -15.32 6.74 1.08
CA VAL A 94 -14.40 6.81 2.23
C VAL A 94 -14.92 7.77 3.28
N VAL A 95 -15.38 8.97 2.90
CA VAL A 95 -15.96 9.97 3.85
C VAL A 95 -17.13 9.39 4.63
N VAL A 96 -18.09 8.79 3.91
CA VAL A 96 -19.30 8.23 4.54
C VAL A 96 -18.94 7.08 5.46
N PHE A 97 -18.18 6.09 4.99
CA PHE A 97 -17.89 4.90 5.76
C PHE A 97 -16.86 5.12 6.88
N ALA A 98 -15.95 6.08 6.73
CA ALA A 98 -15.09 6.50 7.84
C ALA A 98 -15.92 7.18 8.96
N ALA A 99 -16.84 8.08 8.60
CA ALA A 99 -17.73 8.70 9.58
C ALA A 99 -18.60 7.65 10.29
N LEU A 100 -19.21 6.72 9.55
CA LEU A 100 -20.00 5.62 10.12
C LEU A 100 -19.15 4.72 11.03
N SER A 101 -17.88 4.45 10.68
CA SER A 101 -16.97 3.69 11.54
C SER A 101 -16.79 4.35 12.91
N GLY A 102 -16.72 5.69 12.96
CA GLY A 102 -16.65 6.44 14.22
C GLY A 102 -17.95 6.36 15.07
N THR A 103 -19.09 6.06 14.48
CA THR A 103 -20.38 5.92 15.19
C THR A 103 -20.69 4.49 15.62
N SER A 104 -19.88 3.50 15.25
CA SER A 104 -20.13 2.08 15.51
C SER A 104 -20.32 1.77 17.00
N THR A 105 -21.28 0.91 17.29
CA THR A 105 -21.60 0.43 18.64
C THR A 105 -21.24 -1.04 18.84
N SER A 106 -20.93 -1.74 17.75
CA SER A 106 -20.49 -3.14 17.75
C SER A 106 -19.36 -3.39 16.77
N VAL A 107 -18.60 -4.47 17.00
CA VAL A 107 -17.54 -4.91 16.08
C VAL A 107 -18.11 -5.23 14.70
N GLY A 108 -19.30 -5.87 14.63
CA GLY A 108 -19.93 -6.21 13.37
C GLY A 108 -20.25 -4.99 12.51
N GLU A 109 -20.79 -3.92 13.09
CA GLU A 109 -21.01 -2.65 12.39
C GLU A 109 -19.68 -2.06 11.89
N LEU A 110 -18.67 -2.01 12.76
CA LEU A 110 -17.37 -1.45 12.43
C LEU A 110 -16.69 -2.22 11.30
N VAL A 111 -16.75 -3.56 11.31
CA VAL A 111 -16.25 -4.45 10.24
C VAL A 111 -17.00 -4.18 8.92
N GLY A 112 -18.34 -4.04 8.96
CA GLY A 112 -19.15 -3.73 7.79
C GLY A 112 -18.81 -2.36 7.20
N PHE A 113 -18.67 -1.33 8.03
CA PHE A 113 -18.30 0.02 7.57
C PHE A 113 -16.86 0.06 7.03
N ARG A 114 -15.93 -0.68 7.61
CA ARG A 114 -14.57 -0.83 7.07
C ARG A 114 -14.55 -1.51 5.70
N ALA A 115 -15.44 -2.47 5.44
CA ALA A 115 -15.61 -3.06 4.12
C ALA A 115 -16.05 -2.02 3.07
N GLY A 116 -17.04 -1.18 3.41
CA GLY A 116 -17.48 -0.07 2.56
C GLY A 116 -16.39 0.97 2.31
N TRP A 117 -15.59 1.28 3.34
CA TRP A 117 -14.41 2.13 3.20
C TRP A 117 -13.37 1.50 2.24
N GLY A 118 -13.11 0.18 2.36
CA GLY A 118 -12.22 -0.55 1.45
C GLY A 118 -12.63 -0.44 -0.02
N LEU A 119 -13.93 -0.48 -0.32
CA LEU A 119 -14.45 -0.22 -1.67
C LEU A 119 -14.10 1.19 -2.15
N GLY A 120 -14.34 2.20 -1.32
CA GLY A 120 -13.99 3.59 -1.63
C GLY A 120 -12.49 3.76 -1.85
N ASN A 121 -11.66 3.14 -0.99
CA ASN A 121 -10.21 3.17 -1.11
C ASN A 121 -9.69 2.54 -2.41
N ALA A 122 -10.25 1.41 -2.82
CA ALA A 122 -9.87 0.77 -4.08
C ALA A 122 -10.15 1.68 -5.28
N LEU A 123 -11.33 2.29 -5.36
CA LEU A 123 -11.69 3.24 -6.42
C LEU A 123 -10.77 4.45 -6.43
N PHE A 124 -10.44 4.99 -5.26
CA PHE A 124 -9.58 6.16 -5.12
C PHE A 124 -8.13 5.85 -5.46
N VAL A 125 -7.49 4.91 -4.75
CA VAL A 125 -6.05 4.63 -4.85
C VAL A 125 -5.67 4.15 -6.25
N SER A 126 -6.45 3.23 -6.84
CA SER A 126 -6.16 2.73 -8.19
C SER A 126 -6.30 3.82 -9.29
N THR A 127 -7.07 4.88 -9.03
CA THR A 127 -7.33 5.94 -10.00
C THR A 127 -6.43 7.16 -9.79
N SER A 128 -6.01 7.40 -8.54
CA SER A 128 -5.27 8.60 -8.15
C SER A 128 -3.93 8.74 -8.86
N LEU A 129 -3.16 7.65 -9.02
CA LEU A 129 -1.89 7.68 -9.74
C LEU A 129 -2.10 8.10 -11.22
N ALA A 130 -3.06 7.50 -11.90
CA ALA A 130 -3.38 7.84 -13.30
C ALA A 130 -3.81 9.30 -13.44
N VAL A 131 -4.60 9.81 -12.49
CA VAL A 131 -5.05 11.21 -12.45
C VAL A 131 -3.88 12.16 -12.19
N ILE A 132 -2.98 11.82 -11.27
CA ILE A 132 -1.78 12.62 -10.98
C ILE A 132 -0.90 12.69 -12.23
N VAL A 133 -0.62 11.54 -12.87
CA VAL A 133 0.20 11.47 -14.10
C VAL A 133 -0.43 12.29 -15.23
N GLY A 134 -1.74 12.15 -15.43
CA GLY A 134 -2.45 12.86 -16.50
C GLY A 134 -2.64 14.36 -16.27
N ALA A 135 -2.44 14.87 -15.05
CA ALA A 135 -2.57 16.28 -14.71
C ALA A 135 -1.23 16.96 -14.35
N ALA A 136 -0.15 16.20 -14.26
CA ALA A 136 1.16 16.71 -13.83
C ALA A 136 1.84 17.54 -14.91
N ALA A 137 2.54 18.59 -14.47
CA ALA A 137 3.51 19.32 -15.28
C ALA A 137 4.91 18.69 -15.09
N GLY A 138 5.66 18.50 -16.18
CA GLY A 138 7.04 17.97 -16.12
C GLY A 138 7.16 16.44 -16.22
N GLY A 139 6.15 15.77 -16.74
CA GLY A 139 6.21 14.36 -17.11
C GLY A 139 5.81 13.35 -16.03
N SER A 140 5.74 12.09 -16.43
CA SER A 140 5.26 10.97 -15.58
C SER A 140 6.17 10.67 -14.39
N ALA A 141 7.49 10.87 -14.52
CA ALA A 141 8.45 10.56 -13.45
C ALA A 141 8.24 11.43 -12.20
N ALA A 142 8.04 12.73 -12.35
CA ALA A 142 7.75 13.64 -11.24
C ALA A 142 6.39 13.31 -10.58
N ALA A 143 5.41 12.94 -11.37
CA ALA A 143 4.09 12.53 -10.89
C ALA A 143 4.14 11.25 -10.06
N ILE A 144 4.87 10.23 -10.52
CA ILE A 144 5.07 8.96 -9.80
C ILE A 144 5.80 9.22 -8.47
N LEU A 145 6.87 10.02 -8.51
CA LEU A 145 7.62 10.35 -7.30
C LEU A 145 6.75 11.06 -6.26
N LEU A 146 5.86 11.98 -6.69
CA LEU A 146 4.92 12.67 -5.81
C LEU A 146 3.90 11.69 -5.20
N TYR A 147 3.39 10.74 -5.99
CA TYR A 147 2.47 9.72 -5.51
C TYR A 147 3.14 8.77 -4.50
N GLU A 148 4.35 8.30 -4.78
CA GLU A 148 5.12 7.45 -3.85
C GLU A 148 5.50 8.21 -2.56
N SER A 149 5.80 9.50 -2.68
CA SER A 149 6.01 10.36 -1.51
C SER A 149 4.73 10.51 -0.68
N ALA A 150 3.57 10.63 -1.32
CA ALA A 150 2.28 10.68 -0.64
C ALA A 150 1.97 9.35 0.07
N LEU A 151 2.30 8.21 -0.54
CA LEU A 151 2.19 6.89 0.06
C LEU A 151 3.08 6.79 1.32
N GLY A 152 4.36 7.10 1.20
CA GLY A 152 5.31 7.04 2.30
C GLY A 152 4.92 7.97 3.46
N LEU A 153 4.53 9.21 3.15
CA LEU A 153 4.09 10.19 4.15
C LEU A 153 2.79 9.74 4.85
N GLY A 154 1.82 9.22 4.07
CA GLY A 154 0.57 8.68 4.62
C GLY A 154 0.82 7.53 5.58
N MET A 155 1.62 6.54 5.19
CA MET A 155 1.98 5.39 6.02
C MET A 155 2.72 5.79 7.30
N ALA A 156 3.58 6.81 7.24
CA ALA A 156 4.28 7.33 8.42
C ALA A 156 3.36 8.12 9.35
N CYS A 157 2.54 9.03 8.82
CA CYS A 157 1.68 9.91 9.63
C CYS A 157 0.44 9.20 10.18
N GLY A 158 -0.01 8.11 9.53
CA GLY A 158 -1.21 7.37 9.93
C GLY A 158 -1.21 6.94 11.39
N PRO A 159 -0.23 6.15 11.83
CA PRO A 159 -0.16 5.69 13.20
C PRO A 159 -0.03 6.83 14.23
N LEU A 160 0.69 7.90 13.87
CA LEU A 160 0.83 9.06 14.75
C LEU A 160 -0.50 9.79 14.95
N LEU A 161 -1.23 10.05 13.86
CA LEU A 161 -2.54 10.68 13.94
C LEU A 161 -3.55 9.76 14.66
N GLY A 162 -3.50 8.46 14.37
CA GLY A 162 -4.28 7.44 15.06
C GLY A 162 -4.07 7.46 16.55
N ALA A 163 -2.82 7.54 16.99
CA ALA A 163 -2.46 7.62 18.40
C ALA A 163 -2.92 8.92 19.05
N LEU A 164 -2.63 10.08 18.44
CA LEU A 164 -2.96 11.39 18.98
C LEU A 164 -4.48 11.59 19.15
N LEU A 165 -5.27 11.21 18.17
CA LEU A 165 -6.72 11.29 18.24
C LEU A 165 -7.31 10.16 19.09
N GLY A 166 -6.70 8.97 19.01
CA GLY A 166 -7.14 7.76 19.70
C GLY A 166 -6.94 7.77 21.21
N ASP A 167 -6.02 8.60 21.73
CA ASP A 167 -5.80 8.80 23.16
C ASP A 167 -7.05 9.36 23.85
N ALA A 168 -7.73 10.28 23.20
CA ALA A 168 -8.99 10.83 23.71
C ALA A 168 -10.19 9.90 23.48
N SER A 169 -10.27 9.27 22.32
CA SER A 169 -11.27 8.25 21.97
C SER A 169 -10.86 7.49 20.72
N TRP A 170 -10.99 6.16 20.73
CA TRP A 170 -10.75 5.32 19.55
C TRP A 170 -11.64 5.68 18.33
N ARG A 171 -12.69 6.47 18.53
CA ARG A 171 -13.62 6.95 17.49
C ARG A 171 -13.08 8.14 16.72
N TYR A 172 -12.29 9.01 17.36
CA TYR A 172 -11.83 10.27 16.77
C TYR A 172 -10.91 10.09 15.55
N PRO A 173 -10.03 9.09 15.46
CA PRO A 173 -9.27 8.81 14.25
C PRO A 173 -10.14 8.61 13.00
N PHE A 174 -11.29 7.94 13.15
CA PHE A 174 -12.24 7.72 12.06
C PHE A 174 -12.90 9.03 11.61
N PHE A 175 -13.36 9.86 12.55
CA PHE A 175 -13.91 11.17 12.23
C PHE A 175 -12.86 12.12 11.65
N GLY A 176 -11.63 12.09 12.16
CA GLY A 176 -10.51 12.87 11.61
C GLY A 176 -10.23 12.51 10.16
N THR A 177 -10.20 11.21 9.84
CA THR A 177 -10.04 10.76 8.45
C THR A 177 -11.22 11.19 7.57
N ALA A 178 -12.45 11.05 8.04
CA ALA A 178 -13.63 11.49 7.31
C ALA A 178 -13.56 13.00 6.98
N ALA A 179 -13.18 13.82 7.95
CA ALA A 179 -13.03 15.27 7.77
C ALA A 179 -11.93 15.61 6.75
N LEU A 180 -10.74 15.01 6.88
CA LEU A 180 -9.64 15.23 5.95
C LEU A 180 -9.98 14.76 4.52
N MET A 181 -10.66 13.63 4.38
CA MET A 181 -11.12 13.12 3.08
C MET A 181 -12.24 14.00 2.48
N ALA A 182 -13.12 14.58 3.31
CA ALA A 182 -14.10 15.55 2.85
C ALA A 182 -13.45 16.82 2.30
N ILE A 183 -12.39 17.31 2.96
CA ILE A 183 -11.56 18.41 2.45
C ILE A 183 -10.94 18.03 1.11
N GLY A 184 -10.34 16.83 1.02
CA GLY A 184 -9.80 16.29 -0.23
C GLY A 184 -10.85 16.23 -1.34
N PHE A 185 -12.06 15.76 -1.04
CA PHE A 185 -13.19 15.72 -1.97
C PHE A 185 -13.54 17.12 -2.51
N ILE A 186 -13.64 18.12 -1.63
CA ILE A 186 -13.93 19.50 -2.00
C ILE A 186 -12.80 20.06 -2.90
N CYS A 187 -11.55 19.89 -2.50
CA CYS A 187 -10.39 20.35 -3.26
C CYS A 187 -10.31 19.71 -4.65
N ILE A 188 -10.50 18.40 -4.76
CA ILE A 188 -10.49 17.69 -6.04
C ILE A 188 -11.66 18.13 -6.91
N THR A 189 -12.84 18.31 -6.34
CA THR A 189 -14.01 18.79 -7.07
C THR A 189 -13.76 20.19 -7.66
N ALA A 190 -13.09 21.06 -6.89
CA ALA A 190 -12.80 22.43 -7.29
C ALA A 190 -11.67 22.56 -8.34
N PHE A 191 -10.61 21.75 -8.19
CA PHE A 191 -9.38 21.94 -8.97
C PHE A 191 -9.17 20.93 -10.09
N LEU A 192 -9.70 19.69 -9.98
CA LEU A 192 -9.51 18.65 -10.99
C LEU A 192 -10.57 18.79 -12.09
N LYS A 193 -10.11 19.06 -13.30
CA LYS A 193 -10.96 19.04 -14.50
C LYS A 193 -11.16 17.60 -14.97
N GLU A 194 -12.21 17.39 -15.77
CA GLU A 194 -12.45 16.09 -16.40
C GLU A 194 -11.33 15.78 -17.39
N GLN A 195 -10.74 14.58 -17.25
CA GLN A 195 -9.68 14.11 -18.14
C GLN A 195 -10.26 13.28 -19.28
N PRO A 196 -9.58 13.20 -20.43
CA PRO A 196 -9.98 12.31 -21.51
C PRO A 196 -10.14 10.87 -21.01
N ARG A 197 -11.16 10.19 -21.49
CA ARG A 197 -11.36 8.78 -21.17
C ARG A 197 -10.34 7.93 -21.92
N PRO A 198 -9.84 6.82 -21.32
CA PRO A 198 -8.97 5.90 -22.04
C PRO A 198 -9.62 5.43 -23.34
N ALA A 199 -8.86 5.42 -24.44
CA ALA A 199 -9.34 4.99 -25.75
C ALA A 199 -9.82 3.53 -25.73
N ARG A 200 -9.17 2.67 -24.95
CA ARG A 200 -9.54 1.26 -24.79
C ARG A 200 -10.32 1.04 -23.48
N LYS A 201 -11.51 0.43 -23.59
CA LYS A 201 -12.30 0.00 -22.42
C LYS A 201 -11.69 -1.27 -21.83
N THR A 202 -11.40 -1.27 -20.53
CA THR A 202 -10.91 -2.44 -19.80
C THR A 202 -12.05 -3.42 -19.56
N SER A 203 -11.78 -4.72 -19.72
CA SER A 203 -12.68 -5.81 -19.32
C SER A 203 -12.44 -6.18 -17.85
N LEU A 204 -13.48 -6.74 -17.20
CA LEU A 204 -13.38 -7.26 -15.82
C LEU A 204 -12.38 -8.41 -15.68
N LEU A 205 -12.18 -9.17 -16.75
CA LEU A 205 -11.28 -10.34 -16.74
C LEU A 205 -9.85 -10.01 -17.15
N ASP A 206 -9.57 -8.80 -17.67
CA ASP A 206 -8.23 -8.45 -18.13
C ASP A 206 -7.16 -8.56 -17.02
N PRO A 207 -7.39 -8.08 -15.77
CA PRO A 207 -6.41 -8.27 -14.70
C PRO A 207 -6.17 -9.74 -14.33
N VAL A 208 -7.23 -10.57 -14.35
CA VAL A 208 -7.12 -12.00 -14.06
C VAL A 208 -6.36 -12.72 -15.19
N LYS A 209 -6.62 -12.36 -16.45
CA LYS A 209 -5.88 -12.90 -17.60
C LYS A 209 -4.40 -12.51 -17.56
N ALA A 210 -4.09 -11.29 -17.12
CA ALA A 210 -2.70 -10.85 -16.96
C ALA A 210 -1.92 -11.71 -15.95
N LEU A 211 -2.57 -12.20 -14.89
CA LEU A 211 -1.99 -13.16 -13.95
C LEU A 211 -1.69 -14.55 -14.57
N GLY A 212 -2.22 -14.84 -15.76
CA GLY A 212 -1.82 -16.02 -16.53
C GLY A 212 -0.41 -15.91 -17.11
N HIS A 213 0.20 -14.73 -17.17
CA HIS A 213 1.57 -14.53 -17.59
C HIS A 213 2.54 -15.02 -16.50
N GLY A 214 3.48 -15.89 -16.84
CA GLY A 214 4.36 -16.60 -15.90
C GLY A 214 5.19 -15.68 -14.98
N GLY A 215 5.73 -14.58 -15.53
CA GLY A 215 6.49 -13.60 -14.77
C GLY A 215 5.62 -12.85 -13.76
N LEU A 216 4.52 -12.29 -14.21
CA LEU A 216 3.59 -11.56 -13.33
C LEU A 216 3.01 -12.46 -12.24
N ALA A 217 2.64 -13.70 -12.58
CA ALA A 217 2.16 -14.69 -11.61
C ALA A 217 3.22 -15.00 -10.55
N SER A 218 4.48 -15.15 -10.95
CA SER A 218 5.60 -15.45 -10.04
C SER A 218 5.89 -14.27 -9.09
N VAL A 219 5.91 -13.05 -9.63
CA VAL A 219 6.06 -11.82 -8.81
C VAL A 219 4.88 -11.66 -7.86
N ALA A 220 3.65 -11.84 -8.34
CA ALA A 220 2.44 -11.75 -7.52
C ALA A 220 2.39 -12.82 -6.42
N ALA A 221 2.77 -14.07 -6.73
CA ALA A 221 2.84 -15.15 -5.74
C ALA A 221 3.89 -14.85 -4.64
N SER A 222 5.08 -14.40 -5.03
CA SER A 222 6.09 -13.98 -4.06
C SER A 222 5.61 -12.80 -3.21
N ALA A 223 4.99 -11.81 -3.84
CA ALA A 223 4.41 -10.65 -3.15
C ALA A 223 3.26 -11.02 -2.20
N PHE A 224 2.50 -12.09 -2.49
CA PHE A 224 1.50 -12.62 -1.56
C PHE A 224 2.14 -12.98 -0.22
N PHE A 225 3.19 -13.79 -0.22
CA PHE A 225 3.89 -14.21 1.00
C PHE A 225 4.54 -13.05 1.72
N TYR A 226 5.15 -12.13 0.98
CA TYR A 226 5.71 -10.90 1.54
C TYR A 226 4.64 -10.04 2.22
N ASN A 227 3.49 -9.81 1.57
CA ASN A 227 2.42 -9.00 2.16
C ASN A 227 1.77 -9.68 3.36
N TYR A 228 1.72 -11.02 3.40
CA TYR A 228 1.30 -11.74 4.60
C TYR A 228 2.22 -11.40 5.78
N ALA A 229 3.55 -11.46 5.59
CA ALA A 229 4.52 -11.08 6.62
C ALA A 229 4.39 -9.61 7.04
N PHE A 230 4.27 -8.70 6.08
CA PHE A 230 4.07 -7.27 6.30
C PHE A 230 2.84 -6.98 7.17
N PHE A 231 1.68 -7.50 6.78
CA PHE A 231 0.43 -7.22 7.48
C PHE A 231 0.27 -8.00 8.80
N THR A 232 1.04 -9.07 9.01
CA THR A 232 1.20 -9.68 10.34
C THR A 232 1.87 -8.69 11.30
N ILE A 233 2.91 -7.97 10.87
CA ILE A 233 3.54 -6.94 11.71
C ILE A 233 2.53 -5.83 12.04
N LEU A 234 1.84 -5.26 11.06
CA LEU A 234 0.91 -4.17 11.30
C LEU A 234 -0.26 -4.55 12.22
N ALA A 235 -0.90 -5.67 11.95
CA ALA A 235 -2.14 -6.02 12.62
C ALA A 235 -1.95 -6.76 13.96
N PHE A 236 -0.84 -7.46 14.14
CA PHE A 236 -0.64 -8.31 15.31
C PHE A 236 0.36 -7.71 16.33
N THR A 237 1.40 -7.03 15.88
CA THR A 237 2.42 -6.43 16.77
C THR A 237 1.84 -5.45 17.81
N PRO A 238 0.81 -4.62 17.53
CA PRO A 238 0.22 -3.75 18.55
C PRO A 238 -0.26 -4.48 19.81
N PHE A 239 -0.77 -5.70 19.66
CA PHE A 239 -1.20 -6.53 20.79
C PHE A 239 -0.01 -7.11 21.57
N VAL A 240 1.09 -7.43 20.88
CA VAL A 240 2.30 -7.99 21.48
C VAL A 240 3.09 -6.93 22.24
N LEU A 241 3.16 -5.72 21.73
CA LEU A 241 3.85 -4.60 22.37
C LEU A 241 3.13 -4.12 23.65
N ASP A 242 1.82 -4.29 23.73
CA ASP A 242 0.97 -3.89 24.87
C ASP A 242 1.32 -2.48 25.42
N MET A 243 1.37 -1.53 24.49
CA MET A 243 1.73 -0.14 24.79
C MET A 243 0.51 0.76 24.80
N THR A 244 0.66 1.94 25.41
CA THR A 244 -0.33 3.02 25.22
C THR A 244 -0.41 3.42 23.75
N PRO A 245 -1.57 3.88 23.25
CA PRO A 245 -1.74 4.30 21.85
C PRO A 245 -0.65 5.28 21.39
N TYR A 246 -0.27 6.24 22.25
CA TYR A 246 0.78 7.21 21.96
C TYR A 246 2.15 6.57 21.73
N ARG A 247 2.57 5.65 22.58
CA ARG A 247 3.87 4.94 22.44
C ARG A 247 3.86 4.03 21.21
N SER A 248 2.79 3.28 21.00
CA SER A 248 2.59 2.45 19.81
C SER A 248 2.63 3.30 18.54
N GLY A 249 1.92 4.44 18.52
CA GLY A 249 1.95 5.38 17.42
C GLY A 249 3.34 5.93 17.11
N ALA A 250 4.16 6.22 18.13
CA ALA A 250 5.54 6.67 17.94
C ALA A 250 6.42 5.57 17.31
N VAL A 251 6.25 4.30 17.71
CA VAL A 251 6.96 3.14 17.13
C VAL A 251 6.58 3.00 15.65
N PHE A 252 5.28 3.00 15.33
CA PHE A 252 4.81 2.87 13.95
C PHE A 252 5.08 4.12 13.10
N PHE A 253 5.18 5.30 13.69
CA PHE A 253 5.67 6.49 12.98
C PHE A 253 7.14 6.33 12.56
N ALA A 254 8.01 5.88 13.49
CA ALA A 254 9.41 5.61 13.18
C ALA A 254 9.56 4.49 12.13
N TRP A 255 8.74 3.44 12.21
CA TRP A 255 8.60 2.39 11.21
C TRP A 255 8.23 2.96 9.83
N GLY A 256 7.18 3.79 9.75
CA GLY A 256 6.74 4.41 8.51
C GLY A 256 7.77 5.38 7.92
N LEU A 257 8.53 6.08 8.75
CA LEU A 257 9.63 6.93 8.31
C LEU A 257 10.75 6.11 7.66
N LEU A 258 11.15 4.98 8.27
CA LEU A 258 12.12 4.08 7.67
C LEU A 258 11.60 3.47 6.37
N LEU A 259 10.33 3.07 6.34
CA LEU A 259 9.68 2.60 5.11
C LEU A 259 9.80 3.64 3.99
N ALA A 260 9.45 4.90 4.23
CA ALA A 260 9.51 5.97 3.25
C ALA A 260 10.96 6.23 2.78
N VAL A 261 11.92 6.34 3.70
CA VAL A 261 13.33 6.56 3.38
C VAL A 261 13.90 5.42 2.55
N PHE A 262 13.67 4.18 2.96
CA PHE A 262 14.23 3.02 2.27
C PHE A 262 13.54 2.75 0.92
N SER A 263 12.24 3.01 0.80
CA SER A 263 11.50 2.93 -0.46
C SER A 263 12.02 3.92 -1.50
N VAL A 264 12.13 5.20 -1.13
CA VAL A 264 12.43 6.28 -2.07
C VAL A 264 13.93 6.46 -2.31
N LEU A 265 14.75 6.36 -1.26
CA LEU A 265 16.17 6.71 -1.35
C LEU A 265 17.09 5.49 -1.44
N VAL A 266 16.84 4.45 -0.68
CA VAL A 266 17.77 3.31 -0.56
C VAL A 266 17.52 2.26 -1.62
N ALA A 267 16.27 1.85 -1.82
CA ALA A 267 15.92 0.79 -2.76
C ALA A 267 16.42 1.06 -4.19
N PRO A 268 16.19 2.24 -4.81
CA PRO A 268 16.67 2.49 -6.17
C PRO A 268 18.20 2.46 -6.29
N ARG A 269 18.93 2.91 -5.25
CA ARG A 269 20.39 2.87 -5.24
C ARG A 269 20.94 1.45 -5.16
N LEU A 270 20.34 0.62 -4.30
CA LEU A 270 20.73 -0.78 -4.16
C LEU A 270 20.39 -1.58 -5.41
N GLN A 271 19.22 -1.33 -6.03
CA GLN A 271 18.81 -1.96 -7.29
C GLN A 271 19.80 -1.66 -8.42
N LYS A 272 20.21 -0.41 -8.59
CA LYS A 272 21.23 -0.01 -9.59
C LYS A 272 22.58 -0.69 -9.36
N ARG A 273 22.97 -0.95 -8.11
CA ARG A 273 24.26 -1.54 -7.76
C ARG A 273 24.26 -3.08 -7.81
N PHE A 274 23.20 -3.72 -7.37
CA PHE A 274 23.16 -5.17 -7.14
C PHE A 274 22.12 -5.91 -8.00
N GLY A 275 21.20 -5.19 -8.63
CA GLY A 275 20.05 -5.70 -9.37
C GLY A 275 18.84 -6.00 -8.48
N SER A 276 17.63 -5.82 -9.03
CA SER A 276 16.35 -5.90 -8.31
C SER A 276 16.13 -7.24 -7.61
N LEU A 277 16.41 -8.37 -8.29
CA LEU A 277 16.15 -9.70 -7.73
C LEU A 277 17.06 -10.05 -6.54
N LYS A 278 18.33 -9.59 -6.53
CA LYS A 278 19.24 -9.82 -5.40
C LYS A 278 18.85 -8.96 -4.20
N VAL A 279 18.48 -7.70 -4.44
CA VAL A 279 18.01 -6.79 -3.38
C VAL A 279 16.74 -7.33 -2.74
N LEU A 280 15.79 -7.77 -3.55
CA LEU A 280 14.54 -8.37 -3.08
C LEU A 280 14.78 -9.62 -2.24
N GLY A 281 15.57 -10.57 -2.75
CA GLY A 281 15.88 -11.81 -2.05
C GLY A 281 16.58 -11.56 -0.70
N ALA A 282 17.60 -10.69 -0.68
CA ALA A 282 18.29 -10.34 0.55
C ALA A 282 17.37 -9.65 1.57
N SER A 283 16.56 -8.70 1.11
CA SER A 283 15.62 -7.97 1.96
C SER A 283 14.55 -8.87 2.57
N LEU A 284 14.02 -9.84 1.81
CA LEU A 284 13.06 -10.84 2.31
C LEU A 284 13.68 -11.76 3.38
N LEU A 285 14.92 -12.20 3.19
CA LEU A 285 15.62 -13.03 4.19
C LEU A 285 15.93 -12.23 5.45
N LEU A 286 16.34 -10.97 5.32
CA LEU A 286 16.56 -10.09 6.48
C LEU A 286 15.25 -9.81 7.22
N LEU A 287 14.13 -9.61 6.50
CA LEU A 287 12.80 -9.49 7.10
C LEU A 287 12.39 -10.77 7.85
N ALA A 288 12.73 -11.95 7.32
CA ALA A 288 12.45 -13.21 8.02
C ALA A 288 13.23 -13.33 9.33
N VAL A 289 14.51 -12.94 9.34
CA VAL A 289 15.33 -12.89 10.57
C VAL A 289 14.74 -11.87 11.55
N ASP A 290 14.40 -10.68 11.10
CA ASP A 290 13.79 -9.63 11.90
C ASP A 290 12.49 -10.09 12.57
N LEU A 291 11.63 -10.80 11.85
CA LEU A 291 10.39 -11.39 12.38
C LEU A 291 10.65 -12.44 13.47
N LEU A 292 11.68 -13.27 13.32
CA LEU A 292 12.05 -14.23 14.36
C LEU A 292 12.56 -13.53 15.61
N VAL A 293 13.39 -12.50 15.45
CA VAL A 293 13.88 -11.69 16.58
C VAL A 293 12.73 -10.92 17.23
N LEU A 294 11.79 -10.40 16.45
CA LEU A 294 10.58 -9.74 16.95
C LEU A 294 9.73 -10.71 17.79
N GLY A 295 9.55 -11.95 17.32
CA GLY A 295 8.73 -12.95 18.00
C GLY A 295 9.37 -13.48 19.28
N TYR A 296 10.69 -13.76 19.30
CA TYR A 296 11.36 -14.40 20.43
C TYR A 296 12.22 -13.46 21.30
N GLY A 297 12.41 -12.22 20.84
CA GLY A 297 13.21 -11.23 21.56
C GLY A 297 12.51 -10.68 22.80
N ASN A 298 13.26 -9.92 23.60
CA ASN A 298 12.66 -9.17 24.69
C ASN A 298 11.85 -7.98 24.14
N HIS A 299 11.09 -7.31 25.02
CA HIS A 299 10.24 -6.18 24.65
C HIS A 299 10.99 -5.05 23.89
N THR A 300 12.24 -4.73 24.28
CA THR A 300 13.06 -3.75 23.57
C THR A 300 13.43 -4.23 22.17
N ALA A 301 13.79 -5.50 22.00
CA ALA A 301 14.07 -6.09 20.71
C ALA A 301 12.81 -6.06 19.80
N ALA A 302 11.63 -6.36 20.35
CA ALA A 302 10.38 -6.28 19.61
C ALA A 302 10.10 -4.86 19.08
N ILE A 303 10.33 -3.82 19.89
CA ILE A 303 10.21 -2.42 19.45
C ILE A 303 11.19 -2.10 18.31
N VAL A 304 12.47 -2.45 18.51
CA VAL A 304 13.53 -2.17 17.53
C VAL A 304 13.26 -2.90 16.21
N CYS A 305 12.91 -4.18 16.26
CA CYS A 305 12.58 -4.97 15.08
C CYS A 305 11.34 -4.44 14.38
N THR A 306 10.28 -4.04 15.11
CA THR A 306 9.13 -3.38 14.51
C THR A 306 9.56 -2.17 13.69
N ILE A 307 10.41 -1.29 14.22
CA ILE A 307 10.90 -0.11 13.52
C ILE A 307 11.76 -0.50 12.30
N VAL A 308 12.70 -1.43 12.48
CA VAL A 308 13.65 -1.86 11.44
C VAL A 308 12.93 -2.59 10.30
N SER A 309 11.87 -3.34 10.58
CA SER A 309 11.05 -3.99 9.54
C SER A 309 10.55 -2.99 8.50
N GLY A 310 10.30 -1.72 8.87
CA GLY A 310 9.93 -0.66 7.95
C GLY A 310 10.95 -0.46 6.81
N ALA A 311 12.23 -0.59 7.10
CA ALA A 311 13.28 -0.49 6.07
C ALA A 311 13.17 -1.61 5.03
N PHE A 312 13.00 -2.86 5.48
CA PHE A 312 12.86 -4.01 4.58
C PHE A 312 11.55 -3.94 3.80
N ILE A 313 10.46 -3.53 4.44
CA ILE A 313 9.15 -3.37 3.81
C ILE A 313 9.18 -2.28 2.74
N GLY A 314 9.83 -1.14 3.02
CA GLY A 314 10.01 -0.07 2.04
C GLY A 314 10.78 -0.52 0.80
N MET A 315 11.91 -1.21 0.98
CA MET A 315 12.68 -1.78 -0.13
C MET A 315 11.84 -2.76 -0.96
N ASN A 316 11.17 -3.70 -0.28
CA ASN A 316 10.37 -4.72 -0.97
C ASN A 316 9.20 -4.12 -1.74
N ASN A 317 8.49 -3.12 -1.19
CA ASN A 317 7.38 -2.45 -1.88
C ASN A 317 7.81 -1.85 -3.22
N THR A 318 8.93 -1.13 -3.24
CA THR A 318 9.47 -0.51 -4.46
C THR A 318 9.85 -1.57 -5.48
N VAL A 319 10.65 -2.56 -5.06
CA VAL A 319 11.16 -3.60 -5.98
C VAL A 319 10.03 -4.45 -6.56
N TYR A 320 9.07 -4.86 -5.75
CA TYR A 320 7.91 -5.63 -6.23
C TYR A 320 7.04 -4.86 -7.21
N THR A 321 6.78 -3.57 -6.95
CA THR A 321 5.98 -2.72 -7.84
C THR A 321 6.66 -2.58 -9.20
N GLU A 322 7.96 -2.33 -9.21
CA GLU A 322 8.76 -2.20 -10.43
C GLU A 322 8.79 -3.51 -11.22
N LEU A 323 9.08 -4.63 -10.56
CA LEU A 323 9.06 -5.95 -11.20
C LEU A 323 7.68 -6.30 -11.77
N ALA A 324 6.60 -6.08 -11.01
CA ALA A 324 5.25 -6.40 -11.47
C ALA A 324 4.84 -5.64 -12.74
N LEU A 325 5.34 -4.41 -12.90
CA LEU A 325 5.08 -3.58 -14.07
C LEU A 325 6.05 -3.87 -15.24
N GLY A 326 7.19 -4.51 -14.97
CA GLY A 326 8.25 -4.77 -15.93
C GLY A 326 8.27 -6.17 -16.54
N VAL A 327 7.55 -7.16 -15.97
CA VAL A 327 7.63 -8.58 -16.40
C VAL A 327 6.40 -9.05 -17.21
N SER A 328 5.56 -8.15 -17.71
CA SER A 328 4.33 -8.53 -18.42
C SER A 328 4.07 -7.63 -19.62
N ASP A 329 3.66 -8.22 -20.75
CA ASP A 329 3.17 -7.51 -21.94
C ASP A 329 1.79 -6.83 -21.74
N ALA A 330 1.12 -7.09 -20.61
CA ALA A 330 -0.17 -6.48 -20.31
C ALA A 330 -0.02 -4.98 -20.09
N PRO A 331 -1.01 -4.14 -20.50
CA PRO A 331 -0.99 -2.73 -20.17
C PRO A 331 -0.76 -2.51 -18.67
N ARG A 332 0.11 -1.58 -18.32
CA ARG A 332 0.51 -1.33 -16.91
C ARG A 332 -0.66 -1.25 -15.92
N PRO A 333 -1.81 -0.58 -16.22
CA PRO A 333 -2.96 -0.57 -15.31
C PRO A 333 -3.58 -1.96 -15.08
N VAL A 334 -3.54 -2.83 -16.09
CA VAL A 334 -4.09 -4.18 -16.02
C VAL A 334 -3.16 -5.10 -15.22
N ALA A 335 -1.85 -5.06 -15.49
CA ALA A 335 -0.84 -5.80 -14.70
C ALA A 335 -0.86 -5.37 -13.24
N SER A 336 -0.90 -4.06 -12.97
CA SER A 336 -1.01 -3.49 -11.62
C SER A 336 -2.26 -3.95 -10.90
N ALA A 337 -3.43 -3.99 -11.56
CA ALA A 337 -4.68 -4.43 -10.94
C ALA A 337 -4.62 -5.92 -10.55
N GLY A 338 -4.09 -6.79 -11.42
CA GLY A 338 -3.88 -8.22 -11.11
C GLY A 338 -2.90 -8.44 -9.96
N TYR A 339 -1.75 -7.77 -10.02
CA TYR A 339 -0.74 -7.81 -8.96
C TYR A 339 -1.30 -7.32 -7.61
N ASN A 340 -1.97 -6.17 -7.60
CA ASN A 340 -2.53 -5.62 -6.38
C ASN A 340 -3.67 -6.48 -5.81
N PHE A 341 -4.48 -7.14 -6.65
CA PHE A 341 -5.48 -8.08 -6.17
C PHE A 341 -4.84 -9.17 -5.29
N VAL A 342 -3.79 -9.84 -5.79
CA VAL A 342 -3.09 -10.90 -5.05
C VAL A 342 -2.45 -10.37 -3.77
N ARG A 343 -1.81 -9.23 -3.85
CA ARG A 343 -1.14 -8.56 -2.74
C ARG A 343 -2.11 -8.17 -1.63
N TRP A 344 -3.22 -7.51 -1.96
CA TRP A 344 -4.22 -7.09 -0.98
C TRP A 344 -5.03 -8.26 -0.42
N PHE A 345 -5.13 -9.37 -1.17
CA PHE A 345 -5.73 -10.60 -0.64
C PHE A 345 -4.87 -11.19 0.49
N ALA A 346 -3.54 -11.18 0.36
CA ALA A 346 -2.63 -11.56 1.45
C ALA A 346 -2.74 -10.60 2.65
N ALA A 347 -2.87 -9.29 2.38
CA ALA A 347 -3.12 -8.28 3.40
C ALA A 347 -4.42 -8.52 4.17
N ALA A 348 -5.43 -9.12 3.54
CA ALA A 348 -6.67 -9.51 4.22
C ALA A 348 -6.50 -10.78 5.06
N ALA A 349 -5.68 -11.73 4.60
CA ALA A 349 -5.48 -13.02 5.26
C ALA A 349 -4.67 -12.88 6.57
N ALA A 350 -3.62 -12.06 6.58
CA ALA A 350 -2.71 -11.95 7.71
C ALA A 350 -3.38 -11.47 9.01
N PRO A 351 -4.18 -10.38 9.03
CA PRO A 351 -4.86 -9.92 10.24
C PRO A 351 -5.87 -10.92 10.81
N TYR A 352 -6.45 -11.76 9.95
CA TYR A 352 -7.35 -12.81 10.37
C TYR A 352 -6.59 -14.02 10.94
N LEU A 353 -5.55 -14.46 10.23
CA LEU A 353 -4.84 -15.69 10.58
C LEU A 353 -3.88 -15.51 11.77
N ALA A 354 -3.21 -14.35 11.90
CA ALA A 354 -2.21 -14.18 12.94
C ALA A 354 -2.80 -14.32 14.37
N PRO A 355 -3.90 -13.63 14.75
CA PRO A 355 -4.52 -13.86 16.05
C PRO A 355 -5.14 -15.26 16.20
N LYS A 356 -5.63 -15.88 15.11
CA LYS A 356 -6.14 -17.23 15.16
C LYS A 356 -5.05 -18.27 15.41
N ILE A 357 -3.88 -18.07 14.81
CA ILE A 357 -2.72 -18.94 15.05
C ILE A 357 -2.26 -18.79 16.51
N GLU A 358 -2.25 -17.58 17.05
CA GLU A 358 -1.94 -17.33 18.45
C GLU A 358 -2.94 -18.02 19.39
N GLU A 359 -4.25 -17.90 19.14
CA GLU A 359 -5.30 -18.60 19.91
C GLU A 359 -5.13 -20.13 19.92
N TRP A 360 -4.57 -20.73 18.86
CA TRP A 360 -4.39 -22.18 18.74
C TRP A 360 -3.00 -22.67 19.20
N SER A 361 -2.07 -21.77 19.44
CA SER A 361 -0.67 -22.14 19.71
C SER A 361 -0.03 -21.26 20.79
N ASP A 362 0.73 -20.26 20.37
CA ASP A 362 1.53 -19.37 21.20
C ASP A 362 1.71 -18.01 20.50
N ILE A 363 1.95 -16.96 21.27
CA ILE A 363 2.16 -15.58 20.81
C ILE A 363 3.35 -15.43 19.82
N HIS A 364 4.31 -16.34 19.86
CA HIS A 364 5.48 -16.31 18.98
C HIS A 364 5.20 -16.92 17.61
N VAL A 365 4.27 -17.87 17.51
CA VAL A 365 4.02 -18.66 16.29
C VAL A 365 3.55 -17.83 15.09
N PRO A 366 2.71 -16.79 15.22
CA PRO A 366 2.37 -15.91 14.11
C PRO A 366 3.58 -15.29 13.42
N PHE A 367 4.61 -14.89 14.17
CA PHE A 367 5.84 -14.34 13.62
C PHE A 367 6.70 -15.40 12.93
N VAL A 368 6.71 -16.63 13.43
CA VAL A 368 7.38 -17.76 12.77
C VAL A 368 6.72 -18.05 11.42
N VAL A 369 5.38 -18.10 11.37
CA VAL A 369 4.63 -18.28 10.11
C VAL A 369 4.90 -17.14 9.14
N ALA A 370 4.94 -15.91 9.61
CA ALA A 370 5.29 -14.74 8.80
C ALA A 370 6.74 -14.80 8.28
N ALA A 371 7.69 -15.25 9.10
CA ALA A 371 9.09 -15.46 8.70
C ALA A 371 9.20 -16.56 7.62
N ILE A 372 8.50 -17.68 7.79
CA ILE A 372 8.42 -18.74 6.79
C ILE A 372 7.83 -18.20 5.48
N ALA A 373 6.76 -17.40 5.55
CA ALA A 373 6.17 -16.78 4.38
C ALA A 373 7.18 -15.88 3.65
N ALA A 374 7.94 -15.04 4.37
CA ALA A 374 8.99 -14.22 3.75
C ALA A 374 10.07 -15.06 3.06
N VAL A 375 10.50 -16.18 3.67
CA VAL A 375 11.45 -17.14 3.07
C VAL A 375 10.84 -17.79 1.81
N VAL A 376 9.58 -18.23 1.86
CA VAL A 376 8.90 -18.80 0.69
C VAL A 376 8.82 -17.77 -0.43
N GLY A 377 8.51 -16.50 -0.14
CA GLY A 377 8.56 -15.41 -1.10
C GLY A 377 9.93 -15.27 -1.76
N ALA A 378 11.01 -15.33 -0.98
CA ALA A 378 12.38 -15.30 -1.49
C ALA A 378 12.69 -16.51 -2.37
N LEU A 379 12.26 -17.71 -1.99
CA LEU A 379 12.46 -18.94 -2.75
C LEU A 379 11.72 -18.92 -4.10
N VAL A 380 10.49 -18.37 -4.16
CA VAL A 380 9.73 -18.19 -5.41
C VAL A 380 10.51 -17.31 -6.39
N VAL A 381 11.01 -16.15 -5.92
CA VAL A 381 11.83 -15.26 -6.75
C VAL A 381 13.13 -15.95 -7.20
N TRP A 382 13.81 -16.63 -6.30
CA TRP A 382 15.05 -17.31 -6.61
C TRP A 382 14.86 -18.44 -7.63
N ALA A 383 13.81 -19.26 -7.47
CA ALA A 383 13.50 -20.36 -8.41
C ALA A 383 13.15 -19.87 -9.82
N ARG A 384 12.57 -18.68 -9.94
CA ARG A 384 12.14 -18.09 -11.21
C ARG A 384 13.09 -17.01 -11.75
N ARG A 385 14.24 -16.81 -11.11
CA ARG A 385 15.17 -15.70 -11.40
C ARG A 385 15.57 -15.57 -12.87
N SER A 386 15.93 -16.69 -13.53
CA SER A 386 16.35 -16.66 -14.95
C SER A 386 15.19 -16.24 -15.86
N ALA A 387 13.98 -16.78 -15.63
CA ALA A 387 12.81 -16.41 -16.40
C ALA A 387 12.46 -14.93 -16.19
N LEU A 388 12.47 -14.45 -14.95
CA LEU A 388 12.17 -13.04 -14.62
C LEU A 388 13.18 -12.06 -15.23
N THR A 389 14.46 -12.43 -15.27
CA THR A 389 15.50 -11.61 -15.92
C THR A 389 15.27 -11.53 -17.43
N HIS A 390 15.06 -12.66 -18.10
CA HIS A 390 14.81 -12.70 -19.55
C HIS A 390 13.52 -11.96 -19.94
N GLU A 391 12.44 -12.11 -19.17
CA GLU A 391 11.19 -11.42 -19.42
C GLU A 391 11.35 -9.89 -19.27
N ALA A 392 12.04 -9.42 -18.23
CA ALA A 392 12.31 -8.01 -18.03
C ALA A 392 13.17 -7.41 -19.16
N GLU A 393 14.26 -8.09 -19.55
CA GLU A 393 15.14 -7.65 -20.64
C GLU A 393 14.41 -7.62 -22.00
N ALA A 394 13.51 -8.58 -22.26
CA ALA A 394 12.76 -8.65 -23.51
C ALA A 394 11.70 -7.54 -23.66
N LEU A 395 11.22 -6.97 -22.55
CA LEU A 395 10.17 -5.95 -22.52
C LEU A 395 10.70 -4.52 -22.41
N GLU A 396 11.94 -4.34 -21.96
CA GLU A 396 12.56 -3.02 -21.80
C GLU A 396 12.49 -2.14 -23.07
N PRO A 397 12.77 -2.65 -24.31
CA PRO A 397 12.63 -1.86 -25.53
C PRO A 397 11.19 -1.48 -25.87
N LYS A 398 10.22 -2.34 -25.55
CA LYS A 398 8.79 -2.11 -25.83
C LYS A 398 8.22 -1.00 -24.94
N HIS A 399 8.56 -1.00 -23.65
CA HIS A 399 8.11 0.03 -22.72
C HIS A 399 8.75 1.40 -23.04
N ALA A 400 10.01 1.43 -23.48
CA ALA A 400 10.68 2.65 -23.90
C ALA A 400 10.01 3.30 -25.15
N THR A 401 9.47 2.49 -26.06
CA THR A 401 8.72 2.98 -27.24
C THR A 401 7.33 3.46 -26.88
N GLU A 402 6.63 2.81 -25.95
CA GLU A 402 5.32 3.28 -25.48
C GLU A 402 5.42 4.60 -24.72
N ASP A 403 6.41 4.76 -23.85
CA ASP A 403 6.67 6.02 -23.15
C ASP A 403 7.11 7.14 -24.13
N GLY A 404 7.84 6.79 -25.20
CA GLY A 404 8.23 7.71 -26.28
C GLY A 404 7.04 8.14 -27.16
N VAL A 405 6.14 7.24 -27.48
CA VAL A 405 4.93 7.55 -28.29
C VAL A 405 3.93 8.40 -27.48
N ALA A 406 3.82 8.17 -26.18
CA ALA A 406 3.00 9.01 -25.32
C ALA A 406 3.55 10.45 -25.19
N ALA A 407 4.87 10.63 -25.30
CA ALA A 407 5.52 11.94 -25.24
C ALA A 407 5.41 12.75 -26.57
N PHE A 408 5.06 12.12 -27.70
CA PHE A 408 4.89 12.75 -29.02
C PHE A 408 3.43 12.89 -29.46
N ALA A 409 2.46 12.47 -28.62
CA ALA A 409 1.03 12.55 -28.93
C ALA A 409 0.32 13.76 -28.29
N ASP A 410 1.10 14.75 -27.82
CA ASP A 410 0.64 16.06 -27.33
C ASP A 410 0.89 17.17 -28.36
#